data_9e5446ae3acae0fbebd0f5d21ff7f1c2
#
_entry.id   9e5446ae3acae0fbebd0f5d21ff7f1c2
#
_cell.length_a   1.000
_cell.length_b   1.000
_cell.length_c   1.000
_cell.angle_alpha   90.00
_cell.angle_beta   90.00
_cell.angle_gamma   90.00
#
_symmetry.space_group_name_H-M   'P 1'
#
loop_
_entity.id
_entity.type
_entity.pdbx_description
1 polymer ?
#
loop_
_entity_poly.entity_id
_entity_poly.type
_entity_poly.pdbx_seq_one_letter_code
_entity_poly.pdbx_strand_id
1 'polypeptide(L)'
;MRENAFRAFPDVILNKNMAEKEVKQMRLIMLGAPGAGKGTQAANLAKELNIPHISTGDIFRANIKNGTELGKKAKSYMDAGKLVPDELVCDLVADRIAKDDCKEGYILDGFPRTIPQAEALDKAVLDLGTMIDYAVNIDVPDEAIITRMGGRRACLNCGATYHVQYNPPKKEEICDTCGHPLVLRDDDKPETVQTRLNVYHEQTQPLIDYYGKKKILVTVDGTQSMDKVFSDILKAVRA
;
A
#
# COMPACT_ATOMS: atom_id res chain seq x y z
N MET A 1 15.14 -72.08 32.33
CA MET A 1 14.96 -70.78 32.99
C MET A 1 15.89 -69.78 32.33
N ARG A 2 15.38 -68.96 31.44
CA ARG A 2 16.03 -67.74 30.87
C ARG A 2 14.98 -66.72 30.73
N GLU A 3 14.99 -65.69 31.59
CA GLU A 3 14.12 -64.53 31.60
C GLU A 3 14.46 -63.63 30.43
N ASN A 4 13.47 -63.33 29.60
CA ASN A 4 13.53 -62.30 28.55
C ASN A 4 13.24 -60.96 29.19
N ALA A 5 14.24 -60.10 29.31
CA ALA A 5 14.08 -58.68 29.64
C ALA A 5 13.61 -57.91 28.43
N PHE A 6 12.32 -57.51 28.41
CA PHE A 6 11.78 -56.53 27.49
C PHE A 6 12.32 -55.15 27.88
N ARG A 7 13.19 -54.58 27.05
CA ARG A 7 13.57 -53.16 27.13
C ARG A 7 12.45 -52.33 26.60
N ALA A 8 11.81 -51.53 27.44
CA ALA A 8 10.90 -50.46 27.07
C ALA A 8 11.69 -49.35 26.37
N PHE A 9 11.25 -48.96 25.18
CA PHE A 9 11.71 -47.74 24.51
C PHE A 9 11.01 -46.54 25.17
N PRO A 10 11.71 -45.44 25.44
CA PRO A 10 11.07 -44.26 25.99
C PRO A 10 10.19 -43.60 24.94
N ASP A 11 9.01 -43.21 25.38
CA ASP A 11 8.01 -42.44 24.60
C ASP A 11 8.66 -41.21 23.96
N VAL A 12 8.64 -41.18 22.63
CA VAL A 12 8.92 -40.00 21.87
C VAL A 12 7.73 -39.03 22.08
N ILE A 13 7.95 -38.07 22.97
CA ILE A 13 7.04 -36.95 23.15
C ILE A 13 6.94 -36.22 21.79
N LEU A 14 5.90 -36.51 21.05
CA LEU A 14 5.50 -35.69 19.88
C LEU A 14 5.19 -34.30 20.38
N ASN A 15 6.10 -33.38 20.09
CA ASN A 15 5.96 -31.99 20.39
C ASN A 15 4.84 -31.40 19.46
N LYS A 16 3.60 -31.45 19.97
CA LYS A 16 2.39 -30.87 19.34
C LYS A 16 2.37 -29.34 19.51
N ASN A 17 3.35 -28.61 19.05
CA ASN A 17 3.28 -27.16 19.02
C ASN A 17 4.18 -26.57 17.93
N MET A 18 3.92 -26.92 16.70
CA MET A 18 4.29 -26.11 15.54
C MET A 18 3.19 -26.28 14.49
N ALA A 19 2.02 -25.70 14.76
CA ALA A 19 1.20 -25.23 13.69
C ALA A 19 1.98 -24.04 13.09
N GLU A 20 2.86 -24.33 12.15
CA GLU A 20 3.38 -23.32 11.24
C GLU A 20 2.15 -22.65 10.64
N LYS A 21 1.89 -21.39 11.04
CA LYS A 21 0.99 -20.52 10.31
C LYS A 21 1.56 -20.52 8.91
N GLU A 22 0.93 -21.23 7.98
CA GLU A 22 1.19 -21.00 6.56
C GLU A 22 1.02 -19.51 6.36
N VAL A 23 2.13 -18.80 6.14
CA VAL A 23 2.12 -17.39 5.76
C VAL A 23 1.53 -17.39 4.37
N LYS A 24 0.19 -17.22 4.29
CA LYS A 24 -0.50 -17.14 3.00
C LYS A 24 0.14 -15.97 2.25
N GLN A 25 0.85 -16.28 1.19
CA GLN A 25 1.40 -15.26 0.29
C GLN A 25 0.25 -14.33 -0.09
N MET A 26 0.47 -13.02 0.00
CA MET A 26 -0.60 -12.06 -0.25
C MET A 26 -0.10 -10.86 -1.03
N ARG A 27 -0.68 -10.64 -2.21
CA ARG A 27 -0.35 -9.53 -3.11
C ARG A 27 -1.57 -8.63 -3.24
N LEU A 28 -1.45 -7.43 -2.68
CA LEU A 28 -2.55 -6.49 -2.55
C LEU A 28 -2.32 -5.23 -3.38
N ILE A 29 -3.40 -4.69 -3.93
CA ILE A 29 -3.45 -3.36 -4.54
C ILE A 29 -4.33 -2.47 -3.67
N MET A 30 -3.88 -1.26 -3.36
CA MET A 30 -4.68 -0.26 -2.65
C MET A 30 -5.27 0.74 -3.64
N LEU A 31 -6.59 0.76 -3.76
CA LEU A 31 -7.38 1.69 -4.58
C LEU A 31 -8.09 2.73 -3.70
N GLY A 32 -8.51 3.82 -4.31
CA GLY A 32 -9.23 4.92 -3.67
C GLY A 32 -8.65 6.29 -4.01
N ALA A 33 -9.42 7.34 -3.77
CA ALA A 33 -9.05 8.72 -4.07
C ALA A 33 -7.77 9.18 -3.35
N PRO A 34 -7.07 10.22 -3.85
CA PRO A 34 -5.98 10.83 -3.10
C PRO A 34 -6.49 11.30 -1.73
N GLY A 35 -5.77 10.98 -0.63
CA GLY A 35 -6.25 11.32 0.72
C GLY A 35 -7.22 10.32 1.36
N ALA A 36 -7.65 9.26 0.67
CA ALA A 36 -8.55 8.24 1.24
C ALA A 36 -7.95 7.41 2.40
N GLY A 37 -6.63 7.49 2.63
CA GLY A 37 -5.96 6.75 3.71
C GLY A 37 -5.20 5.50 3.25
N LYS A 38 -5.06 5.28 1.94
CA LYS A 38 -4.36 4.11 1.36
C LYS A 38 -3.00 3.84 2.00
N GLY A 39 -2.11 4.83 2.02
CA GLY A 39 -0.76 4.67 2.56
C GLY A 39 -0.74 4.31 4.05
N THR A 40 -1.66 4.87 4.85
CA THR A 40 -1.80 4.54 6.27
C THR A 40 -2.22 3.08 6.45
N GLN A 41 -3.24 2.64 5.72
CA GLN A 41 -3.71 1.27 5.78
C GLN A 41 -2.68 0.29 5.22
N ALA A 42 -2.03 0.63 4.10
CA ALA A 42 -0.96 -0.18 3.52
C ALA A 42 0.22 -0.38 4.49
N ALA A 43 0.63 0.68 5.21
CA ALA A 43 1.70 0.58 6.21
C ALA A 43 1.31 -0.32 7.41
N ASN A 44 0.06 -0.25 7.85
CA ASN A 44 -0.45 -1.11 8.91
C ASN A 44 -0.58 -2.58 8.45
N LEU A 45 -1.13 -2.80 7.26
CA LEU A 45 -1.25 -4.14 6.66
C LEU A 45 0.12 -4.77 6.41
N ALA A 46 1.11 -4.00 5.94
CA ALA A 46 2.46 -4.48 5.71
C ALA A 46 3.11 -5.03 6.98
N LYS A 47 2.89 -4.36 8.12
CA LYS A 47 3.36 -4.82 9.44
C LYS A 47 2.63 -6.09 9.88
N GLU A 48 1.31 -6.11 9.75
CA GLU A 48 0.46 -7.22 10.20
C GLU A 48 0.68 -8.49 9.36
N LEU A 49 0.89 -8.33 8.05
CA LEU A 49 1.08 -9.44 7.11
C LEU A 49 2.56 -9.78 6.90
N ASN A 50 3.48 -8.99 7.46
CA ASN A 50 4.94 -9.12 7.28
C ASN A 50 5.37 -9.15 5.80
N ILE A 51 4.80 -8.27 4.98
CA ILE A 51 5.10 -8.12 3.54
C ILE A 51 5.48 -6.67 3.23
N PRO A 52 6.29 -6.40 2.18
CA PRO A 52 6.71 -5.04 1.85
C PRO A 52 5.54 -4.16 1.36
N HIS A 53 5.55 -2.90 1.80
CA HIS A 53 4.73 -1.83 1.27
C HIS A 53 5.48 -1.11 0.15
N ILE A 54 4.95 -1.11 -1.06
CA ILE A 54 5.51 -0.49 -2.25
C ILE A 54 4.66 0.71 -2.62
N SER A 55 5.10 1.90 -2.22
CA SER A 55 4.45 3.17 -2.56
C SER A 55 5.17 3.84 -3.73
N THR A 56 4.55 3.87 -4.91
CA THR A 56 5.12 4.55 -6.08
C THR A 56 5.30 6.04 -5.83
N GLY A 57 4.37 6.65 -5.11
CA GLY A 57 4.48 8.05 -4.71
C GLY A 57 5.71 8.32 -3.85
N ASP A 58 6.05 7.44 -2.90
CA ASP A 58 7.23 7.61 -2.05
C ASP A 58 8.52 7.33 -2.82
N ILE A 59 8.51 6.38 -3.75
CA ILE A 59 9.65 6.12 -4.63
C ILE A 59 9.96 7.37 -5.47
N PHE A 60 8.95 7.99 -6.09
CA PHE A 60 9.15 9.21 -6.86
C PHE A 60 9.62 10.38 -5.98
N ARG A 61 9.03 10.58 -4.80
CA ARG A 61 9.48 11.61 -3.85
C ARG A 61 10.93 11.43 -3.42
N ALA A 62 11.35 10.20 -3.16
CA ALA A 62 12.75 9.90 -2.85
C ALA A 62 13.68 10.23 -4.03
N ASN A 63 13.27 9.89 -5.26
CA ASN A 63 14.02 10.23 -6.47
C ASN A 63 14.10 11.75 -6.70
N ILE A 64 13.01 12.49 -6.46
CA ILE A 64 13.00 13.97 -6.52
C ILE A 64 13.98 14.56 -5.51
N LYS A 65 13.92 14.09 -4.25
CA LYS A 65 14.82 14.52 -3.17
C LYS A 65 16.30 14.28 -3.52
N ASN A 66 16.59 13.14 -4.15
CA ASN A 66 17.95 12.75 -4.54
C ASN A 66 18.38 13.35 -5.89
N GLY A 67 17.55 14.11 -6.58
CA GLY A 67 17.85 14.77 -7.84
C GLY A 67 18.14 13.83 -9.02
N THR A 68 17.64 12.59 -8.99
CA THR A 68 17.84 11.62 -10.07
C THR A 68 17.12 12.06 -11.35
N GLU A 69 17.51 11.52 -12.50
CA GLU A 69 16.84 11.81 -13.78
C GLU A 69 15.35 11.40 -13.75
N LEU A 70 15.04 10.28 -13.10
CA LEU A 70 13.67 9.85 -12.86
C LEU A 70 12.90 10.86 -12.01
N GLY A 71 13.52 11.35 -10.92
CA GLY A 71 12.93 12.34 -10.05
C GLY A 71 12.67 13.68 -10.76
N LYS A 72 13.61 14.16 -11.58
CA LYS A 72 13.43 15.38 -12.40
C LYS A 72 12.24 15.25 -13.35
N LYS A 73 12.11 14.11 -14.05
CA LYS A 73 10.98 13.85 -14.95
C LYS A 73 9.66 13.76 -14.20
N ALA A 74 9.61 13.05 -13.07
CA ALA A 74 8.38 12.86 -12.30
C ALA A 74 7.87 14.14 -11.64
N LYS A 75 8.78 15.05 -11.23
CA LYS A 75 8.46 16.25 -10.45
C LYS A 75 7.40 17.12 -11.13
N SER A 76 7.55 17.43 -12.40
CA SER A 76 6.63 18.31 -13.13
C SER A 76 5.19 17.76 -13.18
N TYR A 77 5.04 16.45 -13.29
CA TYR A 77 3.73 15.78 -13.26
C TYR A 77 3.13 15.83 -11.85
N MET A 78 3.91 15.50 -10.84
CA MET A 78 3.44 15.45 -9.45
C MET A 78 3.04 16.82 -8.92
N ASP A 79 3.84 17.87 -9.21
CA ASP A 79 3.55 19.24 -8.79
C ASP A 79 2.25 19.77 -9.47
N ALA A 80 1.96 19.33 -10.70
CA ALA A 80 0.74 19.65 -11.43
C ALA A 80 -0.46 18.75 -11.03
N GLY A 81 -0.31 17.81 -10.09
CA GLY A 81 -1.36 16.86 -9.72
C GLY A 81 -1.71 15.81 -10.79
N LYS A 82 -0.87 15.66 -11.80
CA LYS A 82 -1.01 14.70 -12.91
C LYS A 82 -0.32 13.38 -12.61
N LEU A 83 -0.65 12.35 -13.40
CA LEU A 83 0.08 11.07 -13.34
C LEU A 83 1.41 11.14 -14.08
N VAL A 84 2.41 10.47 -13.52
CA VAL A 84 3.67 10.19 -14.24
C VAL A 84 3.38 9.23 -15.38
N PRO A 85 4.01 9.36 -16.56
CA PRO A 85 3.76 8.50 -17.72
C PRO A 85 3.83 7.01 -17.39
N ASP A 86 2.88 6.24 -17.94
CA ASP A 86 2.67 4.82 -17.62
C ASP A 86 3.92 3.97 -17.80
N GLU A 87 4.69 4.17 -18.89
CA GLU A 87 5.93 3.45 -19.16
C GLU A 87 6.91 3.54 -17.99
N LEU A 88 7.15 4.76 -17.49
CA LEU A 88 8.11 4.98 -16.39
C LEU A 88 7.66 4.33 -15.08
N VAL A 89 6.35 4.27 -14.85
CA VAL A 89 5.81 3.68 -13.62
C VAL A 89 5.77 2.16 -13.72
N CYS A 90 5.40 1.62 -14.87
CA CYS A 90 5.32 0.17 -15.09
C CYS A 90 6.67 -0.50 -14.95
N ASP A 91 7.72 0.05 -15.58
CA ASP A 91 9.09 -0.48 -15.48
C ASP A 91 9.59 -0.47 -14.02
N LEU A 92 9.36 0.67 -13.33
CA LEU A 92 9.73 0.81 -11.92
C LEU A 92 9.07 -0.25 -11.03
N VAL A 93 7.79 -0.51 -11.26
CA VAL A 93 7.02 -1.49 -10.45
C VAL A 93 7.42 -2.92 -10.82
N ALA A 94 7.59 -3.24 -12.10
CA ALA A 94 8.03 -4.55 -12.55
C ALA A 94 9.37 -4.94 -11.92
N ASP A 95 10.36 -4.04 -11.97
CA ASP A 95 11.66 -4.22 -11.33
C ASP A 95 11.55 -4.39 -9.80
N ARG A 96 10.61 -3.68 -9.16
CA ARG A 96 10.45 -3.72 -7.70
C ARG A 96 9.80 -5.02 -7.23
N ILE A 97 8.76 -5.49 -7.88
CA ILE A 97 8.04 -6.72 -7.49
C ILE A 97 8.83 -8.00 -7.80
N ALA A 98 9.83 -7.93 -8.67
CA ALA A 98 10.72 -9.05 -8.98
C ALA A 98 11.81 -9.29 -7.91
N LYS A 99 11.95 -8.39 -6.91
CA LYS A 99 12.96 -8.55 -5.85
C LYS A 99 12.60 -9.66 -4.86
N ASP A 100 13.64 -10.22 -4.24
CA ASP A 100 13.50 -11.37 -3.32
C ASP A 100 12.55 -11.12 -2.16
N ASP A 101 12.51 -9.91 -1.62
CA ASP A 101 11.62 -9.52 -0.51
C ASP A 101 10.12 -9.50 -0.90
N CYS A 102 9.80 -9.54 -2.20
CA CYS A 102 8.44 -9.59 -2.72
C CYS A 102 7.90 -11.00 -2.99
N LYS A 103 8.73 -12.04 -2.82
CA LYS A 103 8.34 -13.42 -3.11
C LYS A 103 7.16 -13.88 -2.27
N GLU A 104 7.15 -13.53 -0.99
CA GLU A 104 6.09 -13.90 -0.04
C GLU A 104 4.85 -12.99 -0.13
N GLY A 105 4.88 -11.93 -0.93
CA GLY A 105 3.79 -11.00 -1.14
C GLY A 105 4.24 -9.55 -1.05
N TYR A 106 3.31 -8.64 -1.30
CA TYR A 106 3.54 -7.19 -1.23
C TYR A 106 2.22 -6.42 -1.27
N ILE A 107 2.29 -5.14 -0.94
CA ILE A 107 1.18 -4.20 -1.07
C ILE A 107 1.60 -3.08 -2.02
N LEU A 108 0.87 -2.92 -3.13
CA LEU A 108 1.05 -1.81 -4.06
C LEU A 108 0.17 -0.63 -3.62
N ASP A 109 0.77 0.53 -3.40
CA ASP A 109 0.07 1.78 -3.09
C ASP A 109 0.41 2.84 -4.14
N GLY A 110 -0.63 3.37 -4.77
CA GLY A 110 -0.51 4.36 -5.83
C GLY A 110 -0.15 3.77 -7.20
N PHE A 111 -0.26 2.47 -7.38
CA PHE A 111 -0.18 1.76 -8.65
C PHE A 111 -1.05 0.48 -8.57
N PRO A 112 -1.78 0.11 -9.66
CA PRO A 112 -1.95 0.90 -10.88
C PRO A 112 -2.88 2.12 -10.68
N ARG A 113 -2.81 3.10 -11.58
CA ARG A 113 -3.70 4.26 -11.61
C ARG A 113 -4.45 4.42 -12.93
N THR A 114 -4.11 3.63 -13.93
CA THR A 114 -4.76 3.59 -15.25
C THR A 114 -5.01 2.16 -15.67
N ILE A 115 -5.94 1.92 -16.60
CA ILE A 115 -6.18 0.60 -17.16
C ILE A 115 -4.92 0.02 -17.83
N PRO A 116 -4.17 0.77 -18.66
CA PRO A 116 -2.91 0.26 -19.23
C PRO A 116 -1.89 -0.17 -18.16
N GLN A 117 -1.79 0.55 -17.04
CA GLN A 117 -0.94 0.14 -15.92
C GLN A 117 -1.41 -1.19 -15.28
N ALA A 118 -2.74 -1.37 -15.15
CA ALA A 118 -3.30 -2.61 -14.60
C ALA A 118 -3.02 -3.81 -15.52
N GLU A 119 -3.15 -3.63 -16.83
CA GLU A 119 -2.83 -4.66 -17.83
C GLU A 119 -1.33 -5.00 -17.84
N ALA A 120 -0.46 -3.99 -17.72
CA ALA A 120 0.98 -4.19 -17.58
C ALA A 120 1.34 -4.95 -16.29
N LEU A 121 0.67 -4.63 -15.17
CA LEU A 121 0.84 -5.36 -13.91
C LEU A 121 0.40 -6.83 -14.04
N ASP A 122 -0.75 -7.09 -14.65
CA ASP A 122 -1.24 -8.45 -14.87
C ASP A 122 -0.22 -9.31 -15.63
N LYS A 123 0.39 -8.72 -16.66
CA LYS A 123 1.46 -9.40 -17.41
C LYS A 123 2.69 -9.64 -16.53
N ALA A 124 3.14 -8.62 -15.80
CA ALA A 124 4.33 -8.73 -14.96
C ALA A 124 4.18 -9.81 -13.86
N VAL A 125 3.01 -9.89 -13.19
CA VAL A 125 2.78 -10.94 -12.19
C VAL A 125 2.66 -12.33 -12.80
N LEU A 126 2.07 -12.44 -14.00
CA LEU A 126 1.99 -13.69 -14.73
C LEU A 126 3.38 -14.20 -15.15
N ASP A 127 4.26 -13.33 -15.62
CA ASP A 127 5.65 -13.64 -15.97
C ASP A 127 6.45 -14.13 -14.74
N LEU A 128 6.07 -13.69 -13.53
CA LEU A 128 6.61 -14.17 -12.26
C LEU A 128 5.91 -15.44 -11.72
N GLY A 129 4.95 -16.01 -12.45
CA GLY A 129 4.17 -17.18 -12.02
C GLY A 129 3.26 -16.91 -10.82
N THR A 130 2.80 -15.67 -10.65
CA THR A 130 1.97 -15.22 -9.52
C THR A 130 0.72 -14.49 -9.99
N MET A 131 -0.11 -14.03 -9.07
CA MET A 131 -1.28 -13.20 -9.35
C MET A 131 -1.53 -12.21 -8.22
N ILE A 132 -2.35 -11.19 -8.48
CA ILE A 132 -2.87 -10.30 -7.44
C ILE A 132 -4.03 -11.01 -6.73
N ASP A 133 -4.00 -11.06 -5.41
CA ASP A 133 -5.02 -11.71 -4.60
C ASP A 133 -6.24 -10.80 -4.38
N TYR A 134 -6.00 -9.52 -4.00
CA TYR A 134 -7.08 -8.56 -3.78
C TYR A 134 -6.70 -7.14 -4.23
N ALA A 135 -7.71 -6.43 -4.75
CA ALA A 135 -7.70 -4.98 -4.93
C ALA A 135 -8.62 -4.36 -3.87
N VAL A 136 -8.05 -3.65 -2.91
CA VAL A 136 -8.77 -3.04 -1.78
C VAL A 136 -9.08 -1.60 -2.12
N ASN A 137 -10.35 -1.28 -2.35
CA ASN A 137 -10.84 0.07 -2.56
C ASN A 137 -11.28 0.70 -1.24
N ILE A 138 -10.63 1.78 -0.83
CA ILE A 138 -11.04 2.61 0.31
C ILE A 138 -11.91 3.73 -0.24
N ASP A 139 -13.22 3.60 -0.05
CA ASP A 139 -14.22 4.54 -0.57
C ASP A 139 -14.42 5.70 0.38
N VAL A 140 -14.23 6.93 -0.12
CA VAL A 140 -14.35 8.18 0.64
C VAL A 140 -14.91 9.27 -0.27
N PRO A 141 -15.98 9.98 0.12
CA PRO A 141 -16.53 11.09 -0.65
C PRO A 141 -15.54 12.25 -0.83
N ASP A 142 -15.64 12.97 -1.95
CA ASP A 142 -14.70 14.03 -2.32
C ASP A 142 -14.62 15.16 -1.28
N GLU A 143 -15.73 15.54 -0.65
CA GLU A 143 -15.77 16.57 0.39
C GLU A 143 -14.91 16.18 1.60
N ALA A 144 -14.95 14.90 1.99
CA ALA A 144 -14.10 14.38 3.06
C ALA A 144 -12.63 14.31 2.62
N ILE A 145 -12.35 14.01 1.35
CA ILE A 145 -11.00 14.04 0.78
C ILE A 145 -10.40 15.44 0.85
N ILE A 146 -11.12 16.47 0.40
CA ILE A 146 -10.66 17.86 0.43
C ILE A 146 -10.28 18.28 1.86
N THR A 147 -11.15 17.96 2.82
CA THR A 147 -10.89 18.22 4.25
C THR A 147 -9.64 17.50 4.74
N ARG A 148 -9.49 16.21 4.43
CA ARG A 148 -8.33 15.40 4.84
C ARG A 148 -7.02 15.88 4.24
N MET A 149 -7.03 16.27 2.97
CA MET A 149 -5.81 16.74 2.28
C MET A 149 -5.26 18.02 2.90
N GLY A 150 -6.12 18.97 3.26
CA GLY A 150 -5.72 20.21 3.93
C GLY A 150 -5.09 19.99 5.30
N GLY A 151 -5.52 18.95 6.02
CA GLY A 151 -4.99 18.59 7.34
C GLY A 151 -3.77 17.67 7.31
N ARG A 152 -3.38 17.12 6.15
CA ARG A 152 -2.24 16.19 6.06
C ARG A 152 -0.91 16.91 6.28
N ARG A 153 -0.03 16.24 7.01
CA ARG A 153 1.37 16.66 7.22
C ARG A 153 2.30 15.51 6.88
N ALA A 154 3.42 15.82 6.26
CA ALA A 154 4.38 14.81 5.85
C ALA A 154 5.80 15.18 6.31
N CYS A 155 6.55 14.17 6.72
CA CYS A 155 7.98 14.30 6.96
C CYS A 155 8.74 14.02 5.66
N LEU A 156 9.38 15.06 5.09
CA LEU A 156 10.17 14.90 3.87
C LEU A 156 11.47 14.09 4.10
N ASN A 157 11.84 13.85 5.35
CA ASN A 157 13.05 13.08 5.67
C ASN A 157 12.82 11.57 5.69
N CYS A 158 11.79 11.09 6.42
CA CYS A 158 11.53 9.66 6.60
C CYS A 158 10.24 9.16 5.92
N GLY A 159 9.46 10.04 5.27
CA GLY A 159 8.22 9.69 4.59
C GLY A 159 6.99 9.53 5.52
N ALA A 160 7.15 9.58 6.85
CA ALA A 160 6.05 9.45 7.79
C ALA A 160 4.96 10.49 7.52
N THR A 161 3.70 10.07 7.64
CA THR A 161 2.53 10.91 7.36
C THR A 161 1.67 11.05 8.62
N TYR A 162 1.23 12.27 8.89
CA TYR A 162 0.39 12.67 10.00
C TYR A 162 -0.84 13.43 9.50
N HIS A 163 -1.76 13.69 10.40
CA HIS A 163 -2.91 14.55 10.14
C HIS A 163 -3.22 15.38 11.38
N VAL A 164 -3.41 16.67 11.21
CA VAL A 164 -3.63 17.61 12.34
C VAL A 164 -4.77 17.21 13.28
N GLN A 165 -5.79 16.52 12.78
CA GLN A 165 -6.96 16.08 13.54
C GLN A 165 -7.00 14.56 13.77
N TYR A 166 -6.76 13.74 12.75
CA TYR A 166 -7.03 12.29 12.80
C TYR A 166 -5.83 11.46 13.27
N ASN A 167 -4.61 11.98 13.12
CA ASN A 167 -3.37 11.34 13.55
C ASN A 167 -2.32 12.43 13.84
N PRO A 168 -2.52 13.25 14.89
CA PRO A 168 -1.59 14.33 15.20
C PRO A 168 -0.24 13.79 15.68
N PRO A 169 0.88 14.48 15.37
CA PRO A 169 2.16 14.17 15.97
C PRO A 169 2.13 14.50 17.48
N LYS A 170 2.98 13.85 18.27
CA LYS A 170 3.12 14.10 19.72
C LYS A 170 3.52 15.54 20.01
N LYS A 171 4.36 16.12 19.15
CA LYS A 171 4.73 17.53 19.19
C LYS A 171 4.36 18.15 17.86
N GLU A 172 3.62 19.25 17.91
CA GLU A 172 3.17 19.97 16.73
C GLU A 172 4.31 20.25 15.75
N GLU A 173 4.07 20.03 14.48
CA GLU A 173 5.01 20.20 13.35
C GLU A 173 6.32 19.39 13.42
N ILE A 174 6.45 18.44 14.34
CA ILE A 174 7.64 17.60 14.50
C ILE A 174 7.28 16.12 14.24
N CYS A 175 8.09 15.46 13.42
CA CYS A 175 7.94 14.04 13.13
C CYS A 175 8.33 13.17 14.34
N ASP A 176 7.42 12.34 14.82
CA ASP A 176 7.66 11.44 15.96
C ASP A 176 8.72 10.35 15.65
N THR A 177 8.89 10.05 14.36
CA THR A 177 9.81 8.97 13.93
C THR A 177 11.26 9.43 13.84
N CYS A 178 11.51 10.66 13.37
CA CYS A 178 12.89 11.11 13.08
C CYS A 178 13.20 12.54 13.55
N GLY A 179 12.26 13.22 14.20
CA GLY A 179 12.47 14.56 14.78
C GLY A 179 12.55 15.71 13.76
N HIS A 180 12.39 15.45 12.47
CA HIS A 180 12.42 16.50 11.44
C HIS A 180 11.08 17.24 11.35
N PRO A 181 11.05 18.48 10.81
CA PRO A 181 9.83 19.23 10.59
C PRO A 181 8.83 18.50 9.69
N LEU A 182 7.55 18.69 10.00
CA LEU A 182 6.43 18.26 9.19
C LEU A 182 5.96 19.41 8.30
N VAL A 183 5.59 19.10 7.05
CA VAL A 183 5.14 20.10 6.07
C VAL A 183 3.84 19.65 5.39
N LEU A 184 3.06 20.60 4.89
CA LEU A 184 2.06 20.35 3.87
C LEU A 184 2.80 20.05 2.56
N ARG A 185 2.44 18.97 1.88
CA ARG A 185 3.06 18.64 0.56
C ARG A 185 2.59 19.64 -0.49
N ASP A 186 3.41 19.89 -1.51
CA ASP A 186 3.02 20.76 -2.63
C ASP A 186 1.81 20.22 -3.39
N ASP A 187 1.72 18.89 -3.51
CA ASP A 187 0.59 18.22 -4.14
C ASP A 187 -0.68 18.13 -3.27
N ASP A 188 -0.67 18.67 -2.05
CA ASP A 188 -1.82 18.77 -1.14
C ASP A 188 -2.39 20.19 -1.03
N LYS A 189 -1.89 21.12 -1.81
CA LYS A 189 -2.45 22.48 -1.89
C LYS A 189 -3.85 22.42 -2.51
N PRO A 190 -4.80 23.27 -2.07
CA PRO A 190 -6.20 23.20 -2.51
C PRO A 190 -6.39 23.16 -4.03
N GLU A 191 -5.63 23.98 -4.76
CA GLU A 191 -5.68 24.04 -6.22
C GLU A 191 -5.22 22.72 -6.89
N THR A 192 -4.26 22.04 -6.28
CA THR A 192 -3.73 20.76 -6.78
C THR A 192 -4.66 19.60 -6.42
N VAL A 193 -5.30 19.66 -5.24
CA VAL A 193 -6.22 18.61 -4.77
C VAL A 193 -7.37 18.41 -5.74
N GLN A 194 -7.99 19.50 -6.23
CA GLN A 194 -9.08 19.39 -7.20
C GLN A 194 -8.63 18.74 -8.51
N THR A 195 -7.46 19.13 -9.00
CA THR A 195 -6.88 18.48 -10.21
C THR A 195 -6.66 16.99 -9.98
N ARG A 196 -6.15 16.59 -8.82
CA ARG A 196 -5.93 15.18 -8.47
C ARG A 196 -7.22 14.38 -8.37
N LEU A 197 -8.31 14.97 -7.86
CA LEU A 197 -9.63 14.34 -7.83
C LEU A 197 -10.17 14.14 -9.25
N ASN A 198 -10.08 15.16 -10.11
CA ASN A 198 -10.51 15.03 -11.50
C ASN A 198 -9.74 13.91 -12.23
N VAL A 199 -8.41 13.89 -12.09
CA VAL A 199 -7.55 12.82 -12.65
C VAL A 199 -7.91 11.44 -12.07
N TYR A 200 -8.22 11.36 -10.77
CA TYR A 200 -8.66 10.12 -10.15
C TYR A 200 -9.96 9.61 -10.77
N HIS A 201 -10.99 10.45 -10.88
CA HIS A 201 -12.29 10.06 -11.44
C HIS A 201 -12.17 9.63 -12.90
N GLU A 202 -11.38 10.37 -13.69
CA GLU A 202 -11.20 10.09 -15.11
C GLU A 202 -10.37 8.82 -15.38
N GLN A 203 -9.26 8.64 -14.67
CA GLN A 203 -8.23 7.64 -15.04
C GLN A 203 -8.12 6.47 -14.07
N THR A 204 -8.38 6.67 -12.77
CA THR A 204 -8.13 5.66 -11.74
C THR A 204 -9.41 4.97 -11.28
N GLN A 205 -10.50 5.70 -11.12
CA GLN A 205 -11.78 5.12 -10.70
C GLN A 205 -12.27 3.96 -11.59
N PRO A 206 -12.05 3.95 -12.93
CA PRO A 206 -12.39 2.80 -13.77
C PRO A 206 -11.73 1.48 -13.37
N LEU A 207 -10.66 1.51 -12.57
CA LEU A 207 -10.03 0.31 -12.02
C LEU A 207 -10.93 -0.46 -11.05
N ILE A 208 -11.90 0.20 -10.43
CA ILE A 208 -12.89 -0.44 -9.55
C ILE A 208 -13.67 -1.46 -10.38
N ASP A 209 -14.17 -1.08 -11.54
CA ASP A 209 -14.88 -2.00 -12.44
C ASP A 209 -13.95 -3.08 -13.00
N TYR A 210 -12.70 -2.71 -13.32
CA TYR A 210 -11.71 -3.64 -13.84
C TYR A 210 -11.44 -4.79 -12.87
N TYR A 211 -11.16 -4.49 -11.61
CA TYR A 211 -10.93 -5.51 -10.58
C TYR A 211 -12.21 -6.15 -10.07
N GLY A 212 -13.34 -5.46 -10.15
CA GLY A 212 -14.68 -6.04 -9.91
C GLY A 212 -15.00 -7.17 -10.88
N LYS A 213 -14.75 -6.98 -12.19
CA LYS A 213 -14.90 -8.03 -13.20
C LYS A 213 -13.98 -9.23 -12.96
N LYS A 214 -12.80 -9.01 -12.39
CA LYS A 214 -11.86 -10.07 -11.98
C LYS A 214 -12.26 -10.78 -10.68
N LYS A 215 -13.28 -10.28 -9.98
CA LYS A 215 -13.77 -10.83 -8.70
C LYS A 215 -12.73 -10.81 -7.56
N ILE A 216 -11.80 -9.88 -7.60
CA ILE A 216 -10.78 -9.67 -6.55
C ILE A 216 -10.93 -8.32 -5.87
N LEU A 217 -11.97 -7.53 -6.19
CA LEU A 217 -12.24 -6.25 -5.57
C LEU A 217 -12.89 -6.42 -4.20
N VAL A 218 -12.34 -5.70 -3.22
CA VAL A 218 -12.94 -5.50 -1.90
C VAL A 218 -13.13 -4.00 -1.68
N THR A 219 -14.33 -3.55 -1.35
CA THR A 219 -14.59 -2.14 -1.03
C THR A 219 -14.89 -1.99 0.46
N VAL A 220 -14.23 -1.02 1.10
CA VAL A 220 -14.43 -0.66 2.50
C VAL A 220 -14.78 0.82 2.62
N ASP A 221 -15.67 1.14 3.58
CA ASP A 221 -16.01 2.53 3.90
C ASP A 221 -14.85 3.22 4.62
N GLY A 222 -14.16 4.10 3.91
CA GLY A 222 -13.02 4.85 4.41
C GLY A 222 -13.39 6.07 5.26
N THR A 223 -14.68 6.35 5.49
CA THR A 223 -15.12 7.45 6.36
C THR A 223 -15.03 7.10 7.84
N GLN A 224 -14.92 5.83 8.16
CA GLN A 224 -14.82 5.30 9.52
C GLN A 224 -13.45 5.61 10.17
N SER A 225 -13.30 5.24 11.46
CA SER A 225 -12.01 5.35 12.15
C SER A 225 -10.94 4.48 11.48
N MET A 226 -9.67 4.89 11.60
CA MET A 226 -8.55 4.16 11.00
C MET A 226 -8.51 2.69 11.42
N ASP A 227 -8.77 2.40 12.70
CA ASP A 227 -8.76 1.03 13.23
C ASP A 227 -9.91 0.20 12.68
N LYS A 228 -11.09 0.82 12.49
CA LYS A 228 -12.24 0.12 11.92
C LYS A 228 -12.00 -0.21 10.45
N VAL A 229 -11.50 0.74 9.65
CA VAL A 229 -11.10 0.49 8.25
C VAL A 229 -10.07 -0.63 8.17
N PHE A 230 -9.05 -0.61 9.04
CA PHE A 230 -8.03 -1.66 9.10
C PHE A 230 -8.63 -3.04 9.39
N SER A 231 -9.51 -3.12 10.41
CA SER A 231 -10.19 -4.36 10.77
C SER A 231 -11.06 -4.90 9.63
N ASP A 232 -11.79 -4.02 8.94
CA ASP A 232 -12.66 -4.42 7.83
C ASP A 232 -11.84 -4.94 6.63
N ILE A 233 -10.71 -4.30 6.32
CA ILE A 233 -9.78 -4.80 5.29
C ILE A 233 -9.26 -6.18 5.67
N LEU A 234 -8.70 -6.34 6.89
CA LEU A 234 -8.16 -7.63 7.34
C LEU A 234 -9.19 -8.75 7.29
N LYS A 235 -10.42 -8.47 7.72
CA LYS A 235 -11.52 -9.44 7.67
C LYS A 235 -11.80 -9.88 6.23
N ALA A 236 -11.81 -8.94 5.28
CA ALA A 236 -12.13 -9.22 3.90
C ALA A 236 -11.01 -9.98 3.16
N VAL A 237 -9.73 -9.69 3.44
CA VAL A 237 -8.60 -10.35 2.76
C VAL A 237 -8.20 -11.69 3.40
N ARG A 238 -8.70 -12.00 4.61
CA ARG A 238 -8.49 -13.28 5.31
C ARG A 238 -9.67 -14.24 5.19
N ALA A 239 -10.78 -13.79 4.58
CA ALA A 239 -11.97 -14.63 4.34
C ALA A 239 -11.73 -15.61 3.18
#